data_1eaaad573f5c91ffdb02bc5467d42e83
#
_entry.id   1eaaad573f5c91ffdb02bc5467d42e83
#
_cell.length_a   1.000
_cell.length_b   1.000
_cell.length_c   1.000
_cell.angle_alpha   90.00
_cell.angle_beta   90.00
_cell.angle_gamma   90.00
#
_symmetry.space_group_name_H-M   'P 1'
#
loop_
_entity.id
_entity.type
_entity.pdbx_description
1 polymer ?
#
loop_
_entity_poly.entity_id
_entity_poly.type
_entity_poly.pdbx_seq_one_letter_code
_entity_poly.pdbx_strand_id
1 'polypeptide(L)'
;MYKQGIFTIEENRPLTASVYRMVLEGDTRYITAPGQFINIALEGKFLRRPISVCDYDSRTVTIIYKVVGQGTAQMAKMQPGETLDVLTGLGNGYTMEPVHHALLIGGGVGVPPLYNLCKCLRAAGQQVTVILGFNTADEVFYAEEFAALGAEVRITTVDGSVGTKGFVTDAFPADYDYFYTCGPLPMLRAVYDRSATSGQFSFEERMGCGFGACMGCSCKTKYGNKRICKDGPVLVKEEIVW
;
A
#
# COMPACT_ATOMS: atom_id res chain seq x y z
N MET A 1 -13.82 0.22 -13.58
CA MET A 1 -15.07 0.96 -13.22
C MET A 1 -15.18 0.90 -11.70
N TYR A 2 -15.38 2.05 -11.00
CA TYR A 2 -15.57 2.05 -9.55
C TYR A 2 -17.01 1.72 -9.17
N LYS A 3 -17.20 1.19 -7.96
CA LYS A 3 -18.49 0.81 -7.40
C LYS A 3 -18.61 1.28 -5.95
N GLN A 4 -19.75 1.82 -5.59
CA GLN A 4 -20.15 2.11 -4.22
C GLN A 4 -20.90 0.92 -3.62
N GLY A 5 -20.59 0.55 -2.40
CA GLY A 5 -21.25 -0.52 -1.66
C GLY A 5 -21.19 -0.31 -0.16
N ILE A 6 -22.04 -1.03 0.56
CA ILE A 6 -21.97 -1.12 2.02
C ILE A 6 -21.15 -2.35 2.38
N PHE A 7 -20.17 -2.16 3.25
CA PHE A 7 -19.30 -3.19 3.76
C PHE A 7 -19.48 -3.32 5.26
N THR A 8 -19.50 -4.55 5.77
CA THR A 8 -19.59 -4.85 7.21
C THR A 8 -18.19 -5.10 7.76
N ILE A 9 -17.88 -4.51 8.90
CA ILE A 9 -16.62 -4.78 9.62
C ILE A 9 -16.69 -6.18 10.23
N GLU A 10 -15.82 -7.08 9.80
CA GLU A 10 -15.63 -8.41 10.43
C GLU A 10 -14.57 -8.36 11.53
N GLU A 11 -13.54 -7.56 11.36
CA GLU A 11 -12.45 -7.39 12.30
C GLU A 11 -11.94 -5.95 12.28
N ASN A 12 -11.61 -5.41 13.44
CA ASN A 12 -10.88 -4.16 13.58
C ASN A 12 -9.99 -4.24 14.83
N ARG A 13 -8.69 -4.47 14.64
CA ARG A 13 -7.75 -4.66 15.75
C ARG A 13 -6.45 -3.89 15.56
N PRO A 14 -5.79 -3.46 16.65
CA PRO A 14 -4.46 -2.87 16.56
C PRO A 14 -3.42 -3.92 16.13
N LEU A 15 -2.46 -3.51 15.31
CA LEU A 15 -1.21 -4.21 15.02
C LEU A 15 -0.06 -3.59 15.84
N THR A 16 -0.09 -2.27 15.99
CA THR A 16 0.86 -1.49 16.82
C THR A 16 0.07 -0.43 17.59
N ALA A 17 0.75 0.41 18.35
CA ALA A 17 0.10 1.49 19.10
C ALA A 17 -0.72 2.46 18.21
N SER A 18 -0.41 2.57 16.91
CA SER A 18 -1.05 3.53 16.01
C SER A 18 -1.54 2.92 14.69
N VAL A 19 -1.24 1.66 14.40
CA VAL A 19 -1.61 0.97 13.16
C VAL A 19 -2.66 -0.10 13.46
N TYR A 20 -3.72 -0.14 12.65
CA TYR A 20 -4.85 -1.05 12.78
C TYR A 20 -5.02 -1.88 11.51
N ARG A 21 -5.44 -3.13 11.69
CA ARG A 21 -5.95 -4.01 10.64
C ARG A 21 -7.46 -4.07 10.72
N MET A 22 -8.13 -3.84 9.59
CA MET A 22 -9.57 -3.97 9.46
C MET A 22 -9.89 -4.91 8.30
N VAL A 23 -10.81 -5.85 8.54
CA VAL A 23 -11.39 -6.73 7.53
C VAL A 23 -12.84 -6.31 7.28
N LEU A 24 -13.18 -6.12 6.02
CA LEU A 24 -14.48 -5.66 5.57
C LEU A 24 -15.11 -6.71 4.65
N GLU A 25 -16.31 -7.20 4.98
CA GLU A 25 -17.09 -8.08 4.11
C GLU A 25 -17.97 -7.25 3.18
N GLY A 26 -17.95 -7.55 1.88
CA GLY A 26 -18.76 -6.86 0.88
C GLY A 26 -18.43 -7.28 -0.56
N ASP A 27 -18.89 -6.48 -1.54
CA ASP A 27 -18.64 -6.73 -2.96
C ASP A 27 -17.23 -6.33 -3.38
N THR A 28 -16.33 -7.29 -3.42
CA THR A 28 -14.91 -7.10 -3.78
C THR A 28 -14.61 -7.22 -5.27
N ARG A 29 -15.58 -7.58 -6.12
CA ARG A 29 -15.39 -7.87 -7.56
C ARG A 29 -14.75 -6.75 -8.38
N TYR A 30 -14.76 -5.54 -7.86
CA TYR A 30 -14.17 -4.37 -8.50
C TYR A 30 -12.72 -4.10 -8.05
N ILE A 31 -12.20 -4.86 -7.08
CA ILE A 31 -10.78 -4.85 -6.71
C ILE A 31 -10.12 -5.92 -7.57
N THR A 32 -9.32 -5.51 -8.54
CA THR A 32 -8.85 -6.38 -9.64
C THR A 32 -7.34 -6.48 -9.73
N ALA A 33 -6.62 -5.65 -8.99
CA ALA A 33 -5.15 -5.63 -8.99
C ALA A 33 -4.57 -5.24 -7.62
N PRO A 34 -3.42 -5.81 -7.23
CA PRO A 34 -2.67 -5.36 -6.06
C PRO A 34 -2.29 -3.86 -6.21
N GLY A 35 -2.26 -3.13 -5.10
CA GLY A 35 -1.92 -1.70 -5.10
C GLY A 35 -3.10 -0.77 -5.38
N GLN A 36 -4.29 -1.27 -5.67
CA GLN A 36 -5.52 -0.49 -5.67
C GLN A 36 -5.88 -0.05 -4.24
N PHE A 37 -6.79 0.92 -4.13
CA PHE A 37 -7.27 1.43 -2.85
C PHE A 37 -8.79 1.46 -2.80
N ILE A 38 -9.33 1.57 -1.59
CA ILE A 38 -10.75 1.84 -1.35
C ILE A 38 -10.90 3.24 -0.73
N ASN A 39 -12.08 3.83 -0.87
CA ASN A 39 -12.34 5.18 -0.36
C ASN A 39 -13.58 5.16 0.56
N ILE A 40 -13.36 5.31 1.87
CA ILE A 40 -14.31 5.06 2.95
C ILE A 40 -14.99 6.37 3.34
N ALA A 41 -16.33 6.41 3.34
CA ALA A 41 -17.11 7.48 3.95
C ALA A 41 -17.20 7.27 5.46
N LEU A 42 -17.11 8.38 6.20
CA LEU A 42 -17.27 8.39 7.65
C LEU A 42 -18.30 9.42 8.04
N GLU A 43 -19.16 9.08 8.99
CA GLU A 43 -20.17 9.99 9.51
C GLU A 43 -19.54 11.27 10.04
N GLY A 44 -20.14 12.41 9.71
CA GLY A 44 -19.66 13.74 10.10
C GLY A 44 -18.36 14.18 9.40
N LYS A 45 -17.89 13.48 8.36
CA LYS A 45 -16.69 13.85 7.59
C LYS A 45 -17.04 14.15 6.14
N PHE A 46 -16.62 15.32 5.65
CA PHE A 46 -16.90 15.73 4.28
C PHE A 46 -16.18 14.89 3.23
N LEU A 47 -14.88 14.63 3.42
CA LEU A 47 -14.10 13.79 2.50
C LEU A 47 -14.08 12.34 2.96
N ARG A 48 -14.04 11.41 2.00
CA ARG A 48 -13.76 10.00 2.23
C ARG A 48 -12.30 9.79 2.62
N ARG A 49 -11.97 8.60 3.15
CA ARG A 49 -10.60 8.18 3.52
C ARG A 49 -10.11 7.17 2.51
N PRO A 50 -9.18 7.55 1.62
CA PRO A 50 -8.51 6.60 0.73
C PRO A 50 -7.53 5.75 1.54
N ILE A 51 -7.71 4.43 1.49
CA ILE A 51 -6.83 3.46 2.16
C ILE A 51 -6.48 2.37 1.14
N SER A 52 -5.19 2.08 1.01
CA SER A 52 -4.71 1.01 0.13
C SER A 52 -5.21 -0.35 0.56
N VAL A 53 -5.55 -1.19 -0.40
CA VAL A 53 -5.91 -2.60 -0.17
C VAL A 53 -4.64 -3.37 0.21
N CYS A 54 -4.68 -4.08 1.33
CA CYS A 54 -3.63 -4.99 1.78
C CYS A 54 -3.79 -6.37 1.14
N ASP A 55 -4.98 -6.96 1.27
CA ASP A 55 -5.36 -8.24 0.67
C ASP A 55 -6.86 -8.27 0.38
N TYR A 56 -7.29 -9.16 -0.50
CA TYR A 56 -8.70 -9.37 -0.80
C TYR A 56 -8.96 -10.78 -1.33
N ASP A 57 -10.18 -11.22 -1.17
CA ASP A 57 -10.74 -12.43 -1.78
C ASP A 57 -12.12 -12.13 -2.39
N SER A 58 -12.93 -13.16 -2.68
CA SER A 58 -14.25 -13.02 -3.29
C SER A 58 -15.32 -12.37 -2.38
N ARG A 59 -15.04 -12.23 -1.06
CA ARG A 59 -16.00 -11.75 -0.06
C ARG A 59 -15.46 -10.62 0.81
N THR A 60 -14.15 -10.59 1.04
CA THR A 60 -13.54 -9.69 2.01
C THR A 60 -12.42 -8.86 1.41
N VAL A 61 -12.24 -7.66 1.94
CA VAL A 61 -11.08 -6.81 1.74
C VAL A 61 -10.43 -6.49 3.07
N THR A 62 -9.12 -6.68 3.14
CA THR A 62 -8.29 -6.30 4.28
C THR A 62 -7.59 -4.98 4.00
N ILE A 63 -7.71 -4.04 4.91
CA ILE A 63 -6.96 -2.79 4.92
C ILE A 63 -6.14 -2.67 6.19
N ILE A 64 -5.01 -1.95 6.07
CA ILE A 64 -4.20 -1.57 7.22
C ILE A 64 -3.99 -0.06 7.15
N TYR A 65 -4.28 0.62 8.25
CA TYR A 65 -4.24 2.08 8.31
C TYR A 65 -3.61 2.59 9.60
N LYS A 66 -2.95 3.74 9.52
CA LYS A 66 -2.39 4.45 10.68
C LYS A 66 -3.37 5.51 11.17
N VAL A 67 -3.49 5.63 12.47
CA VAL A 67 -4.25 6.72 13.11
C VAL A 67 -3.43 8.00 13.02
N VAL A 68 -3.80 8.87 12.08
CA VAL A 68 -3.09 10.15 11.81
C VAL A 68 -3.98 11.37 12.00
N GLY A 69 -5.29 11.18 12.19
CA GLY A 69 -6.24 12.28 12.33
C GLY A 69 -7.63 11.80 12.75
N GLN A 70 -8.58 12.73 12.85
CA GLN A 70 -9.92 12.45 13.39
C GLN A 70 -10.66 11.32 12.66
N GLY A 71 -10.52 11.20 11.32
CA GLY A 71 -11.20 10.15 10.56
C GLY A 71 -10.67 8.75 10.89
N THR A 72 -9.35 8.55 10.83
CA THR A 72 -8.73 7.27 11.19
C THR A 72 -8.86 6.95 12.68
N ALA A 73 -8.92 7.97 13.56
CA ALA A 73 -9.23 7.79 14.97
C ALA A 73 -10.70 7.36 15.21
N GLN A 74 -11.64 7.80 14.36
CA GLN A 74 -13.01 7.31 14.35
C GLN A 74 -13.06 5.85 13.90
N MET A 75 -12.38 5.50 12.78
CA MET A 75 -12.29 4.12 12.31
C MET A 75 -11.73 3.17 13.37
N ALA A 76 -10.68 3.57 14.10
CA ALA A 76 -10.06 2.74 15.15
C ALA A 76 -10.99 2.38 16.32
N LYS A 77 -12.10 3.08 16.49
CA LYS A 77 -13.12 2.83 17.53
C LYS A 77 -14.28 1.98 17.05
N MET A 78 -14.41 1.77 15.76
CA MET A 78 -15.49 0.99 15.16
C MET A 78 -15.34 -0.49 15.48
N GLN A 79 -16.49 -1.14 15.67
CA GLN A 79 -16.56 -2.53 16.13
C GLN A 79 -17.02 -3.47 15.00
N PRO A 80 -16.70 -4.76 15.08
CA PRO A 80 -17.30 -5.78 14.22
C PRO A 80 -18.85 -5.68 14.22
N GLY A 81 -19.45 -5.82 13.03
CA GLY A 81 -20.87 -5.68 12.80
C GLY A 81 -21.30 -4.27 12.38
N GLU A 82 -20.49 -3.23 12.60
CA GLU A 82 -20.77 -1.90 12.06
C GLU A 82 -20.52 -1.87 10.55
N THR A 83 -21.15 -0.92 9.86
CA THR A 83 -21.06 -0.82 8.40
C THR A 83 -20.40 0.46 7.94
N LEU A 84 -19.75 0.38 6.78
CA LEU A 84 -19.08 1.48 6.10
C LEU A 84 -19.58 1.60 4.66
N ASP A 85 -19.80 2.83 4.21
CA ASP A 85 -20.01 3.13 2.78
C ASP A 85 -18.64 3.27 2.10
N VAL A 86 -18.36 2.39 1.16
CA VAL A 86 -17.05 2.22 0.53
C VAL A 86 -17.16 2.33 -0.98
N LEU A 87 -16.23 3.08 -1.60
CA LEU A 87 -15.96 3.01 -3.02
C LEU A 87 -14.81 2.03 -3.28
N THR A 88 -15.00 1.07 -4.17
CA THR A 88 -14.00 0.08 -4.61
C THR A 88 -13.65 0.27 -6.09
N GLY A 89 -12.64 -0.45 -6.58
CA GLY A 89 -12.18 -0.36 -7.97
C GLY A 89 -11.51 0.97 -8.30
N LEU A 90 -10.76 1.52 -7.35
CA LEU A 90 -10.08 2.80 -7.48
C LEU A 90 -8.58 2.59 -7.70
N GLY A 91 -8.00 3.44 -8.56
CA GLY A 91 -6.60 3.36 -8.96
C GLY A 91 -6.30 2.25 -9.96
N ASN A 92 -5.09 2.28 -10.53
CA ASN A 92 -4.63 1.34 -11.56
C ASN A 92 -4.04 0.03 -10.97
N GLY A 93 -3.41 0.09 -9.79
CA GLY A 93 -2.67 -1.03 -9.19
C GLY A 93 -1.31 -1.29 -9.86
N TYR A 94 -0.56 -2.24 -9.29
CA TYR A 94 0.71 -2.70 -9.83
C TYR A 94 0.51 -3.61 -11.05
N THR A 95 1.38 -3.46 -12.05
CA THR A 95 1.54 -4.43 -13.13
C THR A 95 2.62 -5.43 -12.75
N MET A 96 2.28 -6.72 -12.74
CA MET A 96 3.28 -7.76 -12.43
C MET A 96 4.17 -8.00 -13.65
N GLU A 97 5.46 -7.67 -13.52
CA GLU A 97 6.44 -7.97 -14.55
C GLU A 97 6.89 -9.44 -14.47
N PRO A 98 7.08 -10.11 -15.61
CA PRO A 98 7.53 -11.50 -15.66
C PRO A 98 9.05 -11.59 -15.43
N VAL A 99 9.49 -11.42 -14.18
CA VAL A 99 10.90 -11.42 -13.79
C VAL A 99 11.23 -12.65 -12.92
N HIS A 100 12.52 -12.97 -12.79
CA HIS A 100 12.95 -14.06 -11.93
C HIS A 100 12.96 -13.61 -10.46
N HIS A 101 13.53 -12.43 -10.16
CA HIS A 101 13.67 -11.90 -8.81
C HIS A 101 13.07 -10.50 -8.68
N ALA A 102 11.95 -10.41 -7.98
CA ALA A 102 11.26 -9.16 -7.66
C ALA A 102 11.69 -8.64 -6.27
N LEU A 103 11.95 -7.32 -6.17
CA LEU A 103 12.24 -6.63 -4.93
C LEU A 103 11.05 -5.75 -4.52
N LEU A 104 10.45 -6.01 -3.36
CA LEU A 104 9.37 -5.21 -2.78
C LEU A 104 9.94 -4.35 -1.65
N ILE A 105 9.62 -3.05 -1.65
CA ILE A 105 10.18 -2.09 -0.68
C ILE A 105 9.04 -1.28 -0.07
N GLY A 106 8.74 -1.52 1.21
CA GLY A 106 7.66 -0.86 1.93
C GLY A 106 8.17 -0.05 3.12
N GLY A 107 7.63 1.16 3.31
CA GLY A 107 7.93 1.99 4.49
C GLY A 107 6.68 2.32 5.31
N GLY A 108 6.65 1.92 6.59
CA GLY A 108 5.52 2.15 7.48
C GLY A 108 4.21 1.66 6.89
N VAL A 109 3.19 2.52 6.75
CA VAL A 109 1.90 2.14 6.13
C VAL A 109 1.94 2.05 4.60
N GLY A 110 3.11 2.14 3.97
CA GLY A 110 3.34 1.72 2.59
C GLY A 110 3.59 0.21 2.44
N VAL A 111 3.77 -0.53 3.54
CA VAL A 111 3.92 -1.99 3.56
C VAL A 111 2.65 -2.73 3.09
N PRO A 112 1.43 -2.40 3.55
CA PRO A 112 0.21 -3.14 3.23
C PRO A 112 -0.07 -3.34 1.73
N PRO A 113 0.01 -2.34 0.84
CA PRO A 113 -0.30 -2.54 -0.58
C PRO A 113 0.65 -3.49 -1.31
N LEU A 114 1.79 -3.85 -0.71
CA LEU A 114 2.74 -4.82 -1.26
C LEU A 114 2.40 -6.27 -0.87
N TYR A 115 1.53 -6.50 0.10
CA TYR A 115 1.25 -7.85 0.59
C TYR A 115 0.52 -8.71 -0.47
N ASN A 116 -0.58 -8.23 -1.02
CA ASN A 116 -1.27 -8.95 -2.09
C ASN A 116 -0.41 -9.07 -3.35
N LEU A 117 0.42 -8.07 -3.66
CA LEU A 117 1.40 -8.15 -4.75
C LEU A 117 2.40 -9.29 -4.51
N CYS A 118 2.98 -9.39 -3.31
CA CYS A 118 3.88 -10.48 -2.94
C CYS A 118 3.22 -11.85 -3.12
N LYS A 119 1.97 -11.99 -2.63
CA LYS A 119 1.16 -13.21 -2.79
C LYS A 119 1.01 -13.60 -4.27
N CYS A 120 0.69 -12.65 -5.13
CA CYS A 120 0.54 -12.88 -6.57
C CYS A 120 1.88 -13.25 -7.25
N LEU A 121 2.98 -12.54 -6.95
CA LEU A 121 4.30 -12.82 -7.51
C LEU A 121 4.81 -14.20 -7.07
N ARG A 122 4.64 -14.56 -5.79
CA ARG A 122 4.99 -15.91 -5.28
C ARG A 122 4.15 -17.00 -5.93
N ALA A 123 2.86 -16.78 -6.11
CA ALA A 123 1.98 -17.71 -6.83
C ALA A 123 2.38 -17.89 -8.30
N ALA A 124 2.97 -16.88 -8.92
CA ALA A 124 3.55 -16.93 -10.26
C ALA A 124 4.96 -17.58 -10.30
N GLY A 125 5.48 -18.08 -9.17
CA GLY A 125 6.77 -18.76 -9.08
C GLY A 125 7.99 -17.86 -9.04
N GLN A 126 7.81 -16.53 -8.88
CA GLN A 126 8.93 -15.60 -8.81
C GLN A 126 9.62 -15.65 -7.43
N GLN A 127 10.93 -15.46 -7.41
CA GLN A 127 11.65 -15.15 -6.18
C GLN A 127 11.28 -13.74 -5.73
N VAL A 128 11.01 -13.56 -4.43
CA VAL A 128 10.62 -12.25 -3.87
C VAL A 128 11.45 -11.97 -2.64
N THR A 129 12.16 -10.83 -2.64
CA THR A 129 12.74 -10.21 -1.45
C THR A 129 11.89 -9.02 -1.05
N VAL A 130 11.55 -8.92 0.23
CA VAL A 130 10.74 -7.82 0.78
C VAL A 130 11.56 -7.06 1.81
N ILE A 131 11.71 -5.75 1.62
CA ILE A 131 12.34 -4.84 2.59
C ILE A 131 11.24 -4.05 3.29
N LEU A 132 11.18 -4.16 4.60
CA LEU A 132 10.21 -3.48 5.46
C LEU A 132 10.94 -2.42 6.30
N GLY A 133 10.66 -1.14 6.06
CA GLY A 133 11.28 -0.02 6.76
C GLY A 133 10.37 0.59 7.82
N PHE A 134 10.90 0.76 9.04
CA PHE A 134 10.20 1.38 10.18
C PHE A 134 11.15 2.29 10.96
N ASN A 135 10.63 3.07 11.91
CA ASN A 135 11.50 3.88 12.78
C ASN A 135 12.08 3.04 13.92
N THR A 136 11.26 2.19 14.53
CA THR A 136 11.59 1.37 15.72
C THR A 136 11.00 -0.03 15.62
N ALA A 137 11.45 -0.95 16.46
CA ALA A 137 10.91 -2.31 16.55
C ALA A 137 9.42 -2.37 16.87
N ASP A 138 8.90 -1.43 17.70
CA ASP A 138 7.48 -1.37 18.09
C ASP A 138 6.54 -0.98 16.93
N GLU A 139 7.09 -0.44 15.85
CA GLU A 139 6.32 -0.11 14.65
C GLU A 139 6.26 -1.28 13.65
N VAL A 140 7.04 -2.35 13.86
CA VAL A 140 7.13 -3.48 12.91
C VAL A 140 5.83 -4.29 12.91
N PHE A 141 5.31 -4.54 11.72
CA PHE A 141 4.15 -5.42 11.48
C PHE A 141 4.29 -6.13 10.13
N TYR A 142 3.59 -7.24 9.96
CA TYR A 142 3.48 -8.02 8.72
C TYR A 142 4.76 -8.72 8.25
N ALA A 143 5.83 -8.74 9.04
CA ALA A 143 7.07 -9.42 8.65
C ALA A 143 6.88 -10.95 8.56
N GLU A 144 6.17 -11.53 9.53
CA GLU A 144 5.86 -12.97 9.57
C GLU A 144 4.88 -13.35 8.45
N GLU A 145 3.92 -12.49 8.14
CA GLU A 145 2.94 -12.70 7.07
C GLU A 145 3.62 -12.75 5.69
N PHE A 146 4.58 -11.88 5.41
CA PHE A 146 5.38 -11.95 4.18
C PHE A 146 6.27 -13.19 4.15
N ALA A 147 6.91 -13.55 5.26
CA ALA A 147 7.73 -14.76 5.36
C ALA A 147 6.89 -16.03 5.12
N ALA A 148 5.65 -16.06 5.62
CA ALA A 148 4.71 -17.16 5.39
C ALA A 148 4.33 -17.35 3.92
N LEU A 149 4.42 -16.29 3.08
CA LEU A 149 4.28 -16.40 1.62
C LEU A 149 5.53 -16.98 0.93
N GLY A 150 6.60 -17.26 1.69
CA GLY A 150 7.87 -17.75 1.17
C GLY A 150 8.76 -16.64 0.58
N ALA A 151 8.55 -15.39 0.94
CA ALA A 151 9.42 -14.28 0.59
C ALA A 151 10.63 -14.21 1.55
N GLU A 152 11.77 -13.76 1.04
CA GLU A 152 12.90 -13.35 1.88
C GLU A 152 12.57 -11.98 2.48
N VAL A 153 12.47 -11.88 3.82
CA VAL A 153 12.10 -10.65 4.50
C VAL A 153 13.33 -10.01 5.16
N ARG A 154 13.56 -8.74 4.85
CA ARG A 154 14.57 -7.89 5.48
C ARG A 154 13.88 -6.73 6.18
N ILE A 155 14.21 -6.53 7.46
CA ILE A 155 13.68 -5.42 8.26
C ILE A 155 14.77 -4.37 8.40
N THR A 156 14.41 -3.10 8.26
CA THR A 156 15.27 -1.98 8.63
C THR A 156 14.57 -1.12 9.67
N THR A 157 15.31 -0.67 10.69
CA THR A 157 14.82 0.32 11.66
C THR A 157 15.82 1.47 11.75
N VAL A 158 15.30 2.69 11.78
CA VAL A 158 16.12 3.90 11.83
C VAL A 158 17.03 3.89 13.07
N ASP A 159 16.50 3.46 14.21
CA ASP A 159 17.21 3.38 15.48
C ASP A 159 18.09 2.13 15.62
N GLY A 160 17.91 1.11 14.78
CA GLY A 160 18.63 -0.16 14.83
C GLY A 160 18.12 -1.12 15.91
N SER A 161 16.89 -0.93 16.40
CA SER A 161 16.29 -1.78 17.45
C SER A 161 15.94 -3.18 16.95
N VAL A 162 15.75 -3.37 15.64
CA VAL A 162 15.62 -4.69 14.99
C VAL A 162 16.05 -4.63 13.52
N GLY A 163 16.60 -5.71 13.01
CA GLY A 163 17.08 -5.83 11.63
C GLY A 163 18.31 -4.97 11.32
N THR A 164 18.37 -4.44 10.10
CA THR A 164 19.46 -3.55 9.68
C THR A 164 19.19 -2.13 10.19
N LYS A 165 20.16 -1.53 10.87
CA LYS A 165 20.10 -0.12 11.29
C LYS A 165 20.17 0.79 10.06
N GLY A 166 19.20 1.71 9.90
CA GLY A 166 19.17 2.67 8.82
C GLY A 166 17.87 2.65 8.03
N PHE A 167 17.97 2.96 6.74
CA PHE A 167 16.85 3.09 5.83
C PHE A 167 16.71 1.85 4.93
N VAL A 168 15.59 1.73 4.22
CA VAL A 168 15.33 0.60 3.30
C VAL A 168 16.44 0.40 2.27
N THR A 169 17.12 1.46 1.86
CA THR A 169 18.22 1.43 0.91
C THR A 169 19.48 0.74 1.44
N ASP A 170 19.63 0.62 2.76
CA ASP A 170 20.76 -0.05 3.40
C ASP A 170 20.64 -1.58 3.41
N ALA A 171 19.44 -2.09 3.11
CA ALA A 171 19.15 -3.54 3.05
C ALA A 171 18.97 -4.07 1.61
N PHE A 172 19.27 -3.28 0.58
CA PHE A 172 19.11 -3.73 -0.80
C PHE A 172 19.91 -5.00 -1.08
N PRO A 173 19.33 -6.00 -1.77
CA PRO A 173 20.09 -7.15 -2.25
C PRO A 173 21.10 -6.72 -3.32
N ALA A 174 22.10 -7.57 -3.57
CA ALA A 174 23.11 -7.33 -4.60
C ALA A 174 22.49 -7.39 -6.01
N ASP A 175 21.50 -8.25 -6.20
CA ASP A 175 20.84 -8.53 -7.47
C ASP A 175 19.31 -8.59 -7.29
N TYR A 176 18.60 -8.03 -8.23
CA TYR A 176 17.16 -8.11 -8.45
C TYR A 176 16.86 -7.58 -9.85
N ASP A 177 15.79 -8.07 -10.46
CA ASP A 177 15.46 -7.72 -11.84
C ASP A 177 14.56 -6.50 -11.94
N TYR A 178 13.63 -6.37 -10.99
CA TYR A 178 12.61 -5.32 -10.97
C TYR A 178 12.16 -5.03 -9.53
N PHE A 179 11.76 -3.78 -9.25
CA PHE A 179 11.28 -3.44 -7.93
C PHE A 179 9.88 -2.82 -7.93
N TYR A 180 9.23 -2.94 -6.77
CA TYR A 180 7.95 -2.34 -6.45
C TYR A 180 8.06 -1.64 -5.10
N THR A 181 7.59 -0.39 -5.01
CA THR A 181 7.76 0.36 -3.77
C THR A 181 6.54 1.18 -3.40
N CYS A 182 6.30 1.31 -2.09
CA CYS A 182 5.29 2.18 -1.50
C CYS A 182 5.77 2.67 -0.13
N GLY A 183 5.58 3.97 0.15
CA GLY A 183 5.99 4.56 1.42
C GLY A 183 6.07 6.08 1.35
N PRO A 184 6.66 6.72 2.36
CA PRO A 184 6.83 8.15 2.41
C PRO A 184 7.65 8.71 1.25
N LEU A 185 7.31 9.90 0.76
CA LEU A 185 7.97 10.52 -0.39
C LEU A 185 9.50 10.59 -0.29
N PRO A 186 10.13 10.92 0.87
CA PRO A 186 11.58 10.86 0.99
C PRO A 186 12.16 9.46 0.78
N MET A 187 11.46 8.39 1.22
CA MET A 187 11.85 7.02 0.97
C MET A 187 11.77 6.68 -0.52
N LEU A 188 10.67 7.04 -1.18
CA LEU A 188 10.49 6.82 -2.62
C LEU A 188 11.60 7.50 -3.42
N ARG A 189 11.99 8.73 -3.04
CA ARG A 189 13.11 9.44 -3.66
C ARG A 189 14.44 8.69 -3.47
N ALA A 190 14.73 8.23 -2.25
CA ALA A 190 15.95 7.46 -1.98
C ALA A 190 16.01 6.14 -2.76
N VAL A 191 14.85 5.45 -2.88
CA VAL A 191 14.74 4.24 -3.71
C VAL A 191 14.96 4.56 -5.19
N TYR A 192 14.41 5.66 -5.69
CA TYR A 192 14.62 6.11 -7.08
C TYR A 192 16.09 6.34 -7.38
N ASP A 193 16.78 7.08 -6.52
CA ASP A 193 18.19 7.43 -6.70
C ASP A 193 19.12 6.20 -6.55
N ARG A 194 18.75 5.24 -5.69
CA ARG A 194 19.56 4.04 -5.39
C ARG A 194 19.38 2.91 -6.40
N SER A 195 18.17 2.76 -6.97
CA SER A 195 17.84 1.63 -7.83
C SER A 195 18.46 1.74 -9.22
N ALA A 196 19.11 0.67 -9.68
CA ALA A 196 19.67 0.59 -11.02
C ALA A 196 18.67 0.02 -12.06
N THR A 197 17.65 -0.71 -11.62
CA THR A 197 16.65 -1.35 -12.46
C THR A 197 15.44 -0.46 -12.69
N SER A 198 14.57 -0.85 -13.61
CA SER A 198 13.19 -0.35 -13.72
C SER A 198 12.36 -0.79 -12.53
N GLY A 199 11.24 -0.10 -12.28
CA GLY A 199 10.36 -0.41 -11.16
C GLY A 199 9.11 0.43 -11.13
N GLN A 200 8.24 0.15 -10.16
CA GLN A 200 6.97 0.84 -9.97
C GLN A 200 6.87 1.45 -8.57
N PHE A 201 6.35 2.67 -8.54
CA PHE A 201 6.18 3.48 -7.33
C PHE A 201 4.70 3.72 -7.07
N SER A 202 4.22 3.39 -5.89
CA SER A 202 2.88 3.79 -5.44
C SER A 202 2.98 5.11 -4.69
N PHE A 203 2.33 6.14 -5.22
CA PHE A 203 2.30 7.48 -4.65
C PHE A 203 1.06 7.72 -3.82
N GLU A 204 1.21 8.54 -2.79
CA GLU A 204 0.13 9.05 -1.98
C GLU A 204 -0.06 10.54 -2.27
N GLU A 205 -1.33 10.95 -2.47
CA GLU A 205 -1.71 12.34 -2.63
C GLU A 205 -3.01 12.65 -1.88
N ARG A 206 -3.21 13.91 -1.53
CA ARG A 206 -4.47 14.34 -0.95
C ARG A 206 -5.60 14.22 -1.97
N MET A 207 -6.57 13.38 -1.68
CA MET A 207 -7.67 13.09 -2.58
C MET A 207 -8.96 13.81 -2.13
N GLY A 208 -9.58 14.54 -3.05
CA GLY A 208 -10.95 15.03 -2.86
C GLY A 208 -11.97 13.96 -3.26
N CYS A 209 -12.13 13.69 -4.55
CA CYS A 209 -13.12 12.73 -5.03
C CYS A 209 -12.67 11.26 -4.97
N GLY A 210 -11.40 10.95 -5.22
CA GLY A 210 -10.84 9.59 -5.26
C GLY A 210 -11.08 8.81 -6.57
N PHE A 211 -11.78 9.39 -7.56
CA PHE A 211 -12.11 8.73 -8.84
C PHE A 211 -11.81 9.57 -10.09
N GLY A 212 -11.04 10.66 -9.94
CA GLY A 212 -10.50 11.42 -11.07
C GLY A 212 -11.33 12.61 -11.55
N ALA A 213 -12.41 13.01 -10.88
CA ALA A 213 -13.26 14.13 -11.32
C ALA A 213 -12.71 15.50 -10.92
N CYS A 214 -12.16 15.66 -9.71
CA CYS A 214 -11.81 16.97 -9.14
C CYS A 214 -10.41 17.48 -9.50
N MET A 215 -9.54 16.65 -10.08
CA MET A 215 -8.14 16.96 -10.42
C MET A 215 -7.22 17.33 -9.23
N GLY A 216 -7.72 17.27 -7.99
CA GLY A 216 -6.99 17.72 -6.79
C GLY A 216 -5.74 16.91 -6.42
N CYS A 217 -5.64 15.66 -6.89
CA CYS A 217 -4.49 14.78 -6.68
C CYS A 217 -3.55 14.70 -7.90
N SER A 218 -3.53 15.74 -8.75
CA SER A 218 -2.69 15.76 -9.95
C SER A 218 -1.22 15.92 -9.57
N CYS A 219 -0.38 15.05 -10.10
CA CYS A 219 1.07 15.15 -10.05
C CYS A 219 1.67 15.30 -11.46
N LYS A 220 2.85 15.91 -11.54
CA LYS A 220 3.59 16.08 -12.80
C LYS A 220 4.40 14.84 -13.10
N THR A 221 4.33 14.36 -14.35
CA THR A 221 5.20 13.32 -14.88
C THR A 221 5.91 13.82 -16.15
N LYS A 222 6.86 13.05 -16.67
CA LYS A 222 7.54 13.37 -17.95
C LYS A 222 6.57 13.39 -19.14
N TYR A 223 5.43 12.71 -19.02
CA TYR A 223 4.43 12.58 -20.09
C TYR A 223 3.15 13.39 -19.84
N GLY A 224 3.22 14.39 -18.94
CA GLY A 224 2.11 15.26 -18.59
C GLY A 224 1.60 15.02 -17.17
N ASN A 225 0.47 15.64 -16.82
CA ASN A 225 -0.10 15.51 -15.48
C ASN A 225 -0.94 14.24 -15.38
N LYS A 226 -0.76 13.50 -14.28
CA LYS A 226 -1.54 12.32 -13.92
C LYS A 226 -2.28 12.55 -12.60
N ARG A 227 -3.50 12.04 -12.51
CA ARG A 227 -4.30 12.05 -11.28
C ARG A 227 -4.00 10.77 -10.50
N ILE A 228 -3.40 10.88 -9.35
CA ILE A 228 -3.01 9.72 -8.53
C ILE A 228 -4.20 8.80 -8.23
N CYS A 229 -5.39 9.34 -8.03
CA CYS A 229 -6.58 8.52 -7.75
C CYS A 229 -7.15 7.75 -8.95
N LYS A 230 -6.76 8.09 -10.20
CA LYS A 230 -7.32 7.47 -11.41
C LYS A 230 -6.25 6.91 -12.35
N ASP A 231 -5.22 7.72 -12.63
CA ASP A 231 -4.14 7.40 -13.56
C ASP A 231 -2.95 6.73 -12.82
N GLY A 232 -2.98 6.75 -11.48
CA GLY A 232 -2.15 6.07 -10.49
C GLY A 232 -3.01 5.17 -9.56
N PRO A 233 -2.60 4.88 -8.31
CA PRO A 233 -1.46 5.46 -7.60
C PRO A 233 -0.08 4.97 -8.09
N VAL A 234 -0.03 3.92 -8.89
CA VAL A 234 1.20 3.30 -9.34
C VAL A 234 1.70 3.95 -10.63
N LEU A 235 2.93 4.43 -10.59
CA LEU A 235 3.64 5.03 -11.71
C LEU A 235 4.95 4.26 -11.95
N VAL A 236 5.36 4.13 -13.22
CA VAL A 236 6.65 3.52 -13.58
C VAL A 236 7.79 4.51 -13.33
N LYS A 237 8.97 3.99 -12.96
CA LYS A 237 10.16 4.80 -12.65
C LYS A 237 10.50 5.81 -13.75
N GLU A 238 10.37 5.41 -15.01
CA GLU A 238 10.76 6.17 -16.18
C GLU A 238 9.92 7.43 -16.39
N GLU A 239 8.68 7.47 -15.87
CA GLU A 239 7.80 8.64 -16.04
C GLU A 239 7.88 9.66 -14.88
N ILE A 240 8.55 9.31 -13.77
CA ILE A 240 8.60 10.16 -12.58
C ILE A 240 9.52 11.36 -12.81
N VAL A 241 9.08 12.52 -12.31
CA VAL A 241 9.84 13.76 -12.20
C VAL A 241 9.98 14.09 -10.72
N TRP A 242 11.23 14.19 -10.26
CA TRP A 242 11.57 14.55 -8.87
C TRP A 242 12.02 15.99 -8.73
#